data_b13b9d8e6105841526499646583ea779
#
_entry.id   b13b9d8e6105841526499646583ea779
#
_cell.length_a   1.000
_cell.length_b   1.000
_cell.length_c   1.000
_cell.angle_alpha   90.00
_cell.angle_beta   90.00
_cell.angle_gamma   90.00
#
_symmetry.space_group_name_H-M   'P 1'
#
loop_
_entity.id
_entity.type
_entity.pdbx_description
1 polymer ?
#
loop_
_entity_poly.entity_id
_entity_poly.type
_entity_poly.pdbx_seq_one_letter_code
_entity_poly.pdbx_strand_id
1 'polypeptide(L)'
;MNNTVLLAVSMAACLLGGILRKFLTDRYENGIFAYQFYNAAVSLTAAVALFAVSGVPEASPFTVMLALLFGLVTLIQQVTNMQALEAGPLSYTTVIISLSTLIPTLSGAVIWDEKISAVQVAGIILMVACFVLSVEFGGEKKKASFRWLAFCLAAFLCTGFIGVMQKWHQSTPYSGEQDAFLIIAFAFSFISSAAYCAVAAITKKGLNKDKENGKKKILALVPLIIMLVSGVCVAANNKLNLHLSGVMESAVFFPTVNGGGLVLTLLASIAIFKEKLSAKQWVGMALGIVSVILLCNPF
;
A
#
# COMPACT_ATOMS: atom_id res chain seq x y z
N MET A 1 20.54 9.17 9.69
CA MET A 1 19.87 10.03 8.71
C MET A 1 18.63 10.60 9.38
N ASN A 2 18.22 11.84 9.11
CA ASN A 2 17.04 12.44 9.74
C ASN A 2 15.78 11.65 9.32
N ASN A 3 14.90 11.30 10.28
CA ASN A 3 13.66 10.54 10.02
C ASN A 3 12.77 11.21 8.97
N THR A 4 12.75 12.55 8.91
CA THR A 4 12.02 13.32 7.90
C THR A 4 12.54 13.04 6.48
N VAL A 5 13.85 12.90 6.30
CA VAL A 5 14.45 12.57 4.99
C VAL A 5 14.10 11.14 4.60
N LEU A 6 14.18 10.17 5.53
CA LEU A 6 13.78 8.78 5.29
C LEU A 6 12.31 8.68 4.91
N LEU A 7 11.45 9.45 5.58
CA LEU A 7 10.02 9.53 5.28
C LEU A 7 9.78 10.07 3.85
N ALA A 8 10.45 11.15 3.48
CA ALA A 8 10.34 11.71 2.14
C ALA A 8 10.82 10.71 1.05
N VAL A 9 11.93 10.01 1.29
CA VAL A 9 12.43 8.95 0.37
C VAL A 9 11.45 7.81 0.26
N SER A 10 10.86 7.38 1.38
CA SER A 10 9.83 6.32 1.39
C SER A 10 8.61 6.73 0.54
N MET A 11 8.09 7.93 0.76
CA MET A 11 6.96 8.46 -0.02
C MET A 11 7.30 8.60 -1.51
N ALA A 12 8.53 9.03 -1.84
CA ALA A 12 8.98 9.13 -3.23
C ALA A 12 9.08 7.74 -3.90
N ALA A 13 9.59 6.74 -3.20
CA ALA A 13 9.62 5.36 -3.70
C ALA A 13 8.21 4.79 -3.91
N CYS A 14 7.28 5.05 -2.99
CA CYS A 14 5.87 4.69 -3.11
C CYS A 14 5.23 5.35 -4.33
N LEU A 15 5.44 6.67 -4.50
CA LEU A 15 4.92 7.43 -5.64
C LEU A 15 5.45 6.88 -6.98
N LEU A 16 6.76 6.64 -7.07
CA LEU A 16 7.37 6.09 -8.29
C LEU A 16 6.78 4.72 -8.64
N GLY A 17 6.65 3.83 -7.64
CA GLY A 17 5.98 2.52 -7.82
C GLY A 17 4.53 2.68 -8.31
N GLY A 18 3.79 3.63 -7.75
CA GLY A 18 2.42 3.95 -8.17
C GLY A 18 2.32 4.45 -9.62
N ILE A 19 3.22 5.37 -10.03
CA ILE A 19 3.30 5.89 -11.40
C ILE A 19 3.61 4.76 -12.39
N LEU A 20 4.60 3.92 -12.08
CA LEU A 20 5.00 2.78 -12.92
C LEU A 20 3.85 1.77 -13.06
N ARG A 21 3.14 1.49 -11.97
CA ARG A 21 1.97 0.62 -12.00
C ARG A 21 0.84 1.21 -12.85
N LYS A 22 0.52 2.51 -12.69
CA LYS A 22 -0.49 3.19 -13.52
C LYS A 22 -0.13 3.12 -15.00
N PHE A 23 1.14 3.38 -15.34
CA PHE A 23 1.62 3.26 -16.71
C PHE A 23 1.40 1.85 -17.29
N LEU A 24 1.62 0.80 -16.49
CA LEU A 24 1.36 -0.58 -16.91
C LEU A 24 -0.14 -0.83 -17.13
N THR A 25 -0.99 -0.45 -16.17
CA THR A 25 -2.43 -0.70 -16.26
C THR A 25 -3.11 0.04 -17.40
N ASP A 26 -2.60 1.22 -17.80
CA ASP A 26 -3.16 2.01 -18.89
C ASP A 26 -2.81 1.43 -20.27
N ARG A 27 -1.63 0.82 -20.43
CA ARG A 27 -1.09 0.41 -21.73
C ARG A 27 -1.07 -1.08 -22.00
N TYR A 28 -1.13 -1.90 -20.96
CA TYR A 28 -0.98 -3.36 -21.03
C TYR A 28 -2.22 -4.07 -20.53
N GLU A 29 -2.27 -5.39 -20.79
CA GLU A 29 -3.37 -6.25 -20.32
C GLU A 29 -3.61 -6.06 -18.83
N ASN A 30 -4.90 -5.97 -18.45
CA ASN A 30 -5.40 -5.85 -17.10
C ASN A 30 -6.17 -7.12 -16.77
N GLY A 31 -6.45 -7.32 -15.47
CA GLY A 31 -7.23 -8.43 -14.99
C GLY A 31 -6.50 -9.15 -13.88
N ILE A 32 -7.15 -10.16 -13.31
CA ILE A 32 -6.63 -10.84 -12.12
C ILE A 32 -5.30 -11.54 -12.43
N PHE A 33 -5.16 -12.15 -13.61
CA PHE A 33 -3.91 -12.82 -14.00
C PHE A 33 -2.77 -11.82 -14.13
N ALA A 34 -2.98 -10.71 -14.86
CA ALA A 34 -1.98 -9.67 -15.05
C ALA A 34 -1.58 -9.02 -13.72
N TYR A 35 -2.54 -8.82 -12.83
CA TYR A 35 -2.31 -8.32 -11.47
C TYR A 35 -1.44 -9.28 -10.64
N GLN A 36 -1.77 -10.57 -10.63
CA GLN A 36 -1.00 -11.58 -9.88
C GLN A 36 0.38 -11.80 -10.48
N PHE A 37 0.51 -11.73 -11.81
CA PHE A 37 1.81 -11.80 -12.47
C PHE A 37 2.70 -10.59 -12.09
N TYR A 38 2.12 -9.38 -12.08
CA TYR A 38 2.79 -8.18 -11.57
C TYR A 38 3.23 -8.36 -10.11
N ASN A 39 2.33 -8.83 -9.23
CA ASN A 39 2.66 -9.06 -7.82
C ASN A 39 3.79 -10.09 -7.65
N ALA A 40 3.76 -11.18 -8.40
CA ALA A 40 4.82 -12.19 -8.36
C ALA A 40 6.17 -11.60 -8.77
N ALA A 41 6.24 -10.89 -9.89
CA ALA A 41 7.47 -10.27 -10.38
C ALA A 41 8.02 -9.21 -9.42
N VAL A 42 7.16 -8.34 -8.89
CA VAL A 42 7.52 -7.29 -7.93
C VAL A 42 7.99 -7.88 -6.60
N SER A 43 7.27 -8.87 -6.07
CA SER A 43 7.62 -9.51 -4.80
C SER A 43 8.93 -10.29 -4.89
N LEU A 44 9.13 -11.03 -5.99
CA LEU A 44 10.42 -11.71 -6.23
C LEU A 44 11.56 -10.72 -6.29
N THR A 45 11.40 -9.64 -7.07
CA THR A 45 12.43 -8.61 -7.21
C THR A 45 12.71 -7.93 -5.87
N ALA A 46 11.68 -7.63 -5.09
CA ALA A 46 11.84 -7.02 -3.77
C ALA A 46 12.59 -7.95 -2.80
N ALA A 47 12.24 -9.24 -2.77
CA ALA A 47 12.94 -10.23 -1.95
C ALA A 47 14.42 -10.36 -2.37
N VAL A 48 14.70 -10.47 -3.68
CA VAL A 48 16.06 -10.59 -4.21
C VAL A 48 16.86 -9.31 -3.93
N ALA A 49 16.28 -8.12 -4.09
CA ALA A 49 16.95 -6.84 -3.82
C ALA A 49 17.33 -6.71 -2.33
N LEU A 50 16.43 -7.07 -1.42
CA LEU A 50 16.73 -7.07 0.01
C LEU A 50 17.81 -8.11 0.35
N PHE A 51 17.70 -9.34 -0.18
CA PHE A 51 18.68 -10.38 0.03
C PHE A 51 20.07 -9.98 -0.49
N ALA A 52 20.15 -9.33 -1.63
CA ALA A 52 21.41 -8.84 -2.20
C ALA A 52 22.09 -7.78 -1.34
N VAL A 53 21.31 -7.00 -0.57
CA VAL A 53 21.84 -5.95 0.31
C VAL A 53 22.18 -6.48 1.70
N SER A 54 21.34 -7.34 2.28
CA SER A 54 21.48 -7.84 3.66
C SER A 54 22.19 -9.18 3.77
N GLY A 55 22.35 -9.93 2.66
CA GLY A 55 22.81 -11.31 2.68
C GLY A 55 21.77 -12.26 3.25
N VAL A 56 22.21 -13.30 3.96
CA VAL A 56 21.33 -14.24 4.68
C VAL A 56 21.05 -13.66 6.06
N PRO A 57 19.87 -13.03 6.28
CA PRO A 57 19.59 -12.43 7.57
C PRO A 57 19.23 -13.52 8.59
N GLU A 58 19.62 -13.32 9.83
CA GLU A 58 19.12 -14.11 10.94
C GLU A 58 17.63 -13.87 11.14
N ALA A 59 16.90 -14.93 11.46
CA ALA A 59 15.45 -14.88 11.68
C ALA A 59 15.09 -15.70 12.91
N SER A 60 14.57 -15.04 13.92
CA SER A 60 13.98 -15.71 15.08
C SER A 60 12.65 -16.39 14.70
N PRO A 61 12.21 -17.42 15.45
CA PRO A 61 10.90 -18.03 15.23
C PRO A 61 9.74 -17.03 15.30
N PHE A 62 9.86 -15.99 16.14
CA PHE A 62 8.89 -14.91 16.22
C PHE A 62 8.80 -14.12 14.89
N THR A 63 9.95 -13.68 14.35
CA THR A 63 10.02 -12.96 13.08
C THR A 63 9.48 -13.79 11.93
N VAL A 64 9.83 -15.09 11.86
CA VAL A 64 9.29 -16.00 10.83
C VAL A 64 7.77 -16.11 10.93
N MET A 65 7.24 -16.37 12.13
CA MET A 65 5.80 -16.50 12.35
C MET A 65 5.06 -15.21 11.98
N LEU A 66 5.55 -14.05 12.44
CA LEU A 66 4.92 -12.77 12.17
C LEU A 66 5.01 -12.38 10.70
N ALA A 67 6.12 -12.68 10.02
CA ALA A 67 6.28 -12.43 8.58
C ALA A 67 5.34 -13.29 7.73
N LEU A 68 5.14 -14.56 8.08
CA LEU A 68 4.17 -15.43 7.40
C LEU A 68 2.74 -14.94 7.64
N LEU A 69 2.40 -14.54 8.87
CA LEU A 69 1.10 -13.96 9.19
C LEU A 69 0.87 -12.65 8.41
N PHE A 70 1.89 -11.80 8.36
CA PHE A 70 1.86 -10.56 7.57
C PHE A 70 1.64 -10.85 6.08
N GLY A 71 2.33 -11.83 5.51
CA GLY A 71 2.15 -12.26 4.13
C GLY A 71 0.73 -12.78 3.87
N LEU A 72 0.18 -13.59 4.78
CA LEU A 72 -1.19 -14.11 4.70
C LEU A 72 -2.23 -12.97 4.76
N VAL A 73 -2.09 -12.06 5.73
CA VAL A 73 -3.00 -10.90 5.86
C VAL A 73 -2.92 -10.00 4.62
N THR A 74 -1.72 -9.81 4.08
CA THR A 74 -1.51 -9.05 2.83
C THR A 74 -2.21 -9.72 1.65
N LEU A 75 -2.14 -11.04 1.54
CA LEU A 75 -2.85 -11.79 0.49
C LEU A 75 -4.38 -11.63 0.63
N ILE A 76 -4.91 -11.78 1.84
CA ILE A 76 -6.35 -11.59 2.11
C ILE A 76 -6.76 -10.16 1.78
N GLN A 77 -5.96 -9.18 2.18
CA GLN A 77 -6.19 -7.76 1.88
C GLN A 77 -6.26 -7.50 0.37
N GLN A 78 -5.33 -8.05 -0.40
CA GLN A 78 -5.32 -7.89 -1.85
C GLN A 78 -6.56 -8.48 -2.51
N VAL A 79 -6.94 -9.70 -2.13
CA VAL A 79 -8.13 -10.39 -2.67
C VAL A 79 -9.40 -9.62 -2.30
N THR A 80 -9.56 -9.25 -1.05
CA THR A 80 -10.77 -8.54 -0.57
C THR A 80 -10.88 -7.14 -1.17
N ASN A 81 -9.75 -6.43 -1.34
CA ASN A 81 -9.71 -5.12 -2.00
C ASN A 81 -10.17 -5.24 -3.47
N MET A 82 -9.64 -6.21 -4.22
CA MET A 82 -10.07 -6.44 -5.60
C MET A 82 -11.57 -6.76 -5.69
N GLN A 83 -12.06 -7.66 -4.82
CA GLN A 83 -13.48 -8.01 -4.79
C GLN A 83 -14.37 -6.81 -4.41
N ALA A 84 -13.92 -5.94 -3.51
CA ALA A 84 -14.62 -4.71 -3.17
C ALA A 84 -14.71 -3.75 -4.37
N LEU A 85 -13.61 -3.55 -5.10
CA LEU A 85 -13.57 -2.70 -6.30
C LEU A 85 -14.44 -3.25 -7.45
N GLU A 86 -14.55 -4.58 -7.57
CA GLU A 86 -15.41 -5.22 -8.56
C GLU A 86 -16.89 -5.19 -8.17
N ALA A 87 -17.20 -5.33 -6.88
CA ALA A 87 -18.57 -5.52 -6.39
C ALA A 87 -19.34 -4.22 -6.14
N GLY A 88 -18.68 -3.08 -6.03
CA GLY A 88 -19.35 -1.83 -5.66
C GLY A 88 -18.71 -0.54 -6.16
N PRO A 89 -19.12 0.60 -5.60
CA PRO A 89 -18.65 1.91 -6.00
C PRO A 89 -17.16 2.13 -5.68
N LEU A 90 -16.37 2.48 -6.68
CA LEU A 90 -14.92 2.69 -6.57
C LEU A 90 -14.58 3.76 -5.53
N SER A 91 -15.27 4.90 -5.59
CA SER A 91 -14.98 6.06 -4.75
C SER A 91 -15.18 5.76 -3.27
N TYR A 92 -16.29 5.12 -2.92
CA TYR A 92 -16.56 4.73 -1.53
C TYR A 92 -15.61 3.65 -1.03
N THR A 93 -15.27 2.66 -1.88
CA THR A 93 -14.29 1.62 -1.57
C THR A 93 -12.94 2.25 -1.22
N THR A 94 -12.46 3.17 -2.04
CA THR A 94 -11.18 3.84 -1.84
C THR A 94 -11.15 4.62 -0.53
N VAL A 95 -12.20 5.37 -0.20
CA VAL A 95 -12.29 6.12 1.07
C VAL A 95 -12.26 5.17 2.26
N ILE A 96 -13.11 4.12 2.26
CA ILE A 96 -13.18 3.17 3.38
C ILE A 96 -11.80 2.55 3.63
N ILE A 97 -11.12 2.10 2.58
CA ILE A 97 -9.80 1.47 2.72
C ILE A 97 -8.74 2.49 3.15
N SER A 98 -8.78 3.74 2.68
CA SER A 98 -7.86 4.78 3.13
C SER A 98 -8.00 5.11 4.62
N LEU A 99 -9.22 5.03 5.15
CA LEU A 99 -9.49 5.22 6.57
C LEU A 99 -8.88 4.12 7.46
N SER A 100 -8.47 2.97 6.90
CA SER A 100 -7.79 1.91 7.65
C SER A 100 -6.49 2.38 8.32
N THR A 101 -5.91 3.48 7.85
CA THR A 101 -4.75 4.13 8.47
C THR A 101 -5.03 4.55 9.92
N LEU A 102 -6.31 4.74 10.30
CA LEU A 102 -6.68 5.04 11.68
C LEU A 102 -6.38 3.88 12.63
N ILE A 103 -6.42 2.63 12.17
CA ILE A 103 -6.16 1.45 13.01
C ILE A 103 -4.74 1.49 13.59
N PRO A 104 -3.66 1.51 12.77
CA PRO A 104 -2.31 1.60 13.31
C PRO A 104 -2.02 2.95 13.99
N THR A 105 -2.65 4.04 13.54
CA THR A 105 -2.52 5.37 14.18
C THR A 105 -3.00 5.34 15.63
N LEU A 106 -4.19 4.81 15.88
CA LEU A 106 -4.77 4.74 17.22
C LEU A 106 -4.19 3.60 18.04
N SER A 107 -3.70 2.53 17.41
CA SER A 107 -3.03 1.42 18.12
C SER A 107 -1.79 1.89 18.89
N GLY A 108 -1.12 2.94 18.44
CA GLY A 108 -0.01 3.58 19.14
C GLY A 108 -0.39 3.97 20.56
N ALA A 109 -1.52 4.66 20.72
CA ALA A 109 -2.00 5.08 22.03
C ALA A 109 -2.55 3.91 22.89
N VAL A 110 -3.20 2.91 22.24
CA VAL A 110 -3.89 1.82 22.96
C VAL A 110 -2.93 0.70 23.38
N ILE A 111 -1.94 0.38 22.55
CA ILE A 111 -1.06 -0.78 22.73
C ILE A 111 0.32 -0.37 23.26
N TRP A 112 0.84 0.79 22.84
CA TRP A 112 2.20 1.26 23.13
C TRP A 112 2.23 2.50 24.03
N ASP A 113 1.10 2.91 24.61
CA ASP A 113 0.97 4.07 25.51
C ASP A 113 1.53 5.39 24.90
N GLU A 114 1.51 5.52 23.57
CA GLU A 114 1.93 6.73 22.88
C GLU A 114 0.97 7.88 23.18
N LYS A 115 1.49 9.02 23.58
CA LYS A 115 0.65 10.21 23.87
C LYS A 115 0.31 10.93 22.57
N ILE A 116 -0.98 11.09 22.30
CA ILE A 116 -1.46 11.86 21.14
C ILE A 116 -1.79 13.28 21.62
N SER A 117 -1.07 14.28 21.10
CA SER A 117 -1.31 15.68 21.41
C SER A 117 -2.59 16.20 20.72
N ALA A 118 -3.16 17.29 21.23
CA ALA A 118 -4.33 17.92 20.61
C ALA A 118 -4.06 18.37 19.16
N VAL A 119 -2.83 18.78 18.87
CA VAL A 119 -2.40 19.17 17.51
C VAL A 119 -2.38 17.96 16.57
N GLN A 120 -1.88 16.81 17.06
CA GLN A 120 -1.92 15.56 16.30
C GLN A 120 -3.35 15.07 16.05
N VAL A 121 -4.25 15.20 17.02
CA VAL A 121 -5.70 14.91 16.83
C VAL A 121 -6.27 15.77 15.73
N ALA A 122 -6.01 17.09 15.74
CA ALA A 122 -6.45 17.99 14.66
C ALA A 122 -5.86 17.56 13.31
N GLY A 123 -4.59 17.21 13.25
CA GLY A 123 -3.92 16.67 12.06
C GLY A 123 -4.60 15.41 11.53
N ILE A 124 -4.93 14.44 12.40
CA ILE A 124 -5.64 13.20 12.03
C ILE A 124 -7.01 13.52 11.45
N ILE A 125 -7.77 14.42 12.06
CA ILE A 125 -9.09 14.84 11.56
C ILE A 125 -8.99 15.47 10.16
N LEU A 126 -8.02 16.35 9.95
CA LEU A 126 -7.77 16.95 8.63
C LEU A 126 -7.34 15.89 7.60
N MET A 127 -6.58 14.87 8.00
CA MET A 127 -6.21 13.79 7.13
C MET A 127 -7.41 12.95 6.69
N VAL A 128 -8.32 12.65 7.61
CA VAL A 128 -9.60 11.98 7.28
C VAL A 128 -10.40 12.82 6.29
N ALA A 129 -10.49 14.12 6.51
CA ALA A 129 -11.17 15.05 5.59
C ALA A 129 -10.49 15.06 4.21
N CYS A 130 -9.13 15.04 4.16
CA CYS A 130 -8.37 14.92 2.92
C CYS A 130 -8.76 13.65 2.15
N PHE A 131 -8.80 12.46 2.80
CA PHE A 131 -9.18 11.21 2.13
C PHE A 131 -10.59 11.29 1.53
N VAL A 132 -11.56 11.81 2.27
CA VAL A 132 -12.95 11.94 1.80
C VAL A 132 -13.06 12.93 0.64
N LEU A 133 -12.37 14.08 0.72
CA LEU A 133 -12.44 15.13 -0.29
C LEU A 133 -11.61 14.81 -1.55
N SER A 134 -10.59 13.97 -1.45
CA SER A 134 -9.76 13.59 -2.60
C SER A 134 -10.47 12.67 -3.58
N VAL A 135 -11.60 12.09 -3.20
CA VAL A 135 -12.36 11.16 -4.04
C VAL A 135 -13.63 11.84 -4.59
N GLU A 136 -13.87 11.67 -5.89
CA GLU A 136 -15.11 12.14 -6.53
C GLU A 136 -16.24 11.13 -6.32
N PHE A 137 -17.33 11.61 -5.73
CA PHE A 137 -18.58 10.87 -5.58
C PHE A 137 -19.52 11.30 -6.71
N GLY A 138 -19.87 10.37 -7.60
CA GLY A 138 -20.82 10.63 -8.66
C GLY A 138 -20.55 9.81 -9.92
N GLY A 139 -21.58 9.57 -10.71
CA GLY A 139 -21.48 8.85 -11.98
C GLY A 139 -21.28 7.34 -11.86
N GLU A 140 -21.23 6.78 -10.67
CA GLU A 140 -21.00 5.35 -10.47
C GLU A 140 -22.25 4.51 -10.75
N LYS A 141 -22.13 3.55 -11.66
CA LYS A 141 -23.23 2.65 -12.05
C LYS A 141 -23.48 1.53 -11.04
N LYS A 142 -22.49 1.22 -10.20
CA LYS A 142 -22.57 0.12 -9.22
C LYS A 142 -23.20 0.60 -7.92
N LYS A 143 -24.17 -0.16 -7.41
CA LYS A 143 -24.83 0.11 -6.13
C LYS A 143 -24.09 -0.56 -4.98
N ALA A 144 -24.09 0.07 -3.81
CA ALA A 144 -23.62 -0.53 -2.58
C ALA A 144 -24.47 -1.76 -2.24
N SER A 145 -23.81 -2.89 -1.97
CA SER A 145 -24.44 -4.14 -1.56
C SER A 145 -23.83 -4.64 -0.26
N PHE A 146 -24.51 -5.51 0.47
CA PHE A 146 -23.95 -6.12 1.68
C PHE A 146 -22.64 -6.88 1.39
N ARG A 147 -22.59 -7.60 0.25
CA ARG A 147 -21.39 -8.31 -0.19
C ARG A 147 -20.22 -7.35 -0.42
N TRP A 148 -20.47 -6.22 -1.07
CA TRP A 148 -19.46 -5.18 -1.25
C TRP A 148 -18.97 -4.62 0.08
N LEU A 149 -19.88 -4.30 1.01
CA LEU A 149 -19.52 -3.78 2.33
C LEU A 149 -18.66 -4.78 3.12
N ALA A 150 -18.99 -6.07 3.08
CA ALA A 150 -18.20 -7.12 3.73
C ALA A 150 -16.76 -7.17 3.19
N PHE A 151 -16.57 -7.08 1.87
CA PHE A 151 -15.23 -7.00 1.28
C PHE A 151 -14.50 -5.71 1.64
N CYS A 152 -15.18 -4.57 1.66
CA CYS A 152 -14.60 -3.30 2.12
C CYS A 152 -14.12 -3.37 3.56
N LEU A 153 -14.93 -3.91 4.48
CA LEU A 153 -14.58 -4.06 5.89
C LEU A 153 -13.41 -5.03 6.07
N ALA A 154 -13.40 -6.16 5.36
CA ALA A 154 -12.30 -7.10 5.40
C ALA A 154 -10.99 -6.45 4.90
N ALA A 155 -11.02 -5.74 3.77
CA ALA A 155 -9.87 -5.03 3.24
C ALA A 155 -9.40 -3.92 4.20
N PHE A 156 -10.33 -3.16 4.78
CA PHE A 156 -10.06 -2.13 5.79
C PHE A 156 -9.33 -2.70 7.01
N LEU A 157 -9.86 -3.78 7.60
CA LEU A 157 -9.27 -4.42 8.77
C LEU A 157 -7.88 -4.99 8.45
N CYS A 158 -7.74 -5.72 7.34
CA CYS A 158 -6.46 -6.29 6.93
C CYS A 158 -5.41 -5.20 6.68
N THR A 159 -5.78 -4.10 6.00
CA THR A 159 -4.86 -2.99 5.74
C THR A 159 -4.41 -2.33 7.05
N GLY A 160 -5.32 -2.13 7.99
CA GLY A 160 -4.97 -1.61 9.31
C GLY A 160 -4.07 -2.55 10.11
N PHE A 161 -4.37 -3.84 10.10
CA PHE A 161 -3.56 -4.87 10.77
C PHE A 161 -2.14 -4.97 10.21
N ILE A 162 -1.95 -4.80 8.91
CA ILE A 162 -0.62 -4.73 8.29
C ILE A 162 0.24 -3.66 8.97
N GLY A 163 -0.31 -2.46 9.19
CA GLY A 163 0.38 -1.38 9.89
C GLY A 163 0.69 -1.72 11.34
N VAL A 164 -0.28 -2.30 12.07
CA VAL A 164 -0.08 -2.74 13.45
C VAL A 164 1.02 -3.80 13.55
N MET A 165 1.07 -4.79 12.65
CA MET A 165 2.11 -5.81 12.65
C MET A 165 3.50 -5.24 12.37
N GLN A 166 3.61 -4.24 11.49
CA GLN A 166 4.88 -3.52 11.27
C GLN A 166 5.36 -2.85 12.56
N LYS A 167 4.50 -2.09 13.23
CA LYS A 167 4.82 -1.46 14.51
C LYS A 167 5.17 -2.50 15.57
N TRP A 168 4.40 -3.57 15.65
CA TRP A 168 4.61 -4.65 16.61
C TRP A 168 6.00 -5.28 16.44
N HIS A 169 6.37 -5.70 15.21
CA HIS A 169 7.70 -6.24 14.96
C HIS A 169 8.81 -5.30 15.44
N GLN A 170 8.70 -4.01 15.12
CA GLN A 170 9.70 -3.01 15.47
C GLN A 170 9.70 -2.64 16.98
N SER A 171 8.64 -2.94 17.70
CA SER A 171 8.54 -2.71 19.15
C SER A 171 9.07 -3.90 19.99
N THR A 172 9.59 -4.94 19.35
CA THR A 172 10.16 -6.13 20.02
C THR A 172 11.68 -6.11 20.01
N PRO A 173 12.35 -6.96 20.82
CA PRO A 173 13.80 -7.15 20.75
C PRO A 173 14.33 -7.62 19.39
N TYR A 174 13.44 -8.12 18.53
CA TYR A 174 13.75 -8.61 17.18
C TYR A 174 13.67 -7.54 16.09
N SER A 175 13.58 -6.27 16.45
CA SER A 175 13.50 -5.14 15.50
C SER A 175 14.68 -5.06 14.52
N GLY A 176 15.85 -5.62 14.88
CA GLY A 176 17.00 -5.76 13.99
C GLY A 176 16.80 -6.75 12.84
N GLU A 177 15.81 -7.66 12.93
CA GLU A 177 15.52 -8.70 11.93
C GLU A 177 14.57 -8.21 10.81
N GLN A 178 14.50 -6.89 10.57
CA GLN A 178 13.57 -6.30 9.61
C GLN A 178 13.77 -6.80 8.17
N ASP A 179 15.01 -7.11 7.76
CA ASP A 179 15.29 -7.66 6.44
C ASP A 179 14.77 -9.08 6.30
N ALA A 180 14.97 -9.94 7.34
CA ALA A 180 14.40 -11.28 7.39
C ALA A 180 12.87 -11.24 7.30
N PHE A 181 12.24 -10.37 8.10
CA PHE A 181 10.79 -10.18 8.08
C PHE A 181 10.27 -9.86 6.68
N LEU A 182 10.88 -8.90 6.00
CA LEU A 182 10.45 -8.49 4.66
C LEU A 182 10.74 -9.54 3.59
N ILE A 183 11.91 -10.17 3.63
CA ILE A 183 12.28 -11.22 2.66
C ILE A 183 11.28 -12.39 2.75
N ILE A 184 10.95 -12.85 3.97
CA ILE A 184 9.99 -13.94 4.18
C ILE A 184 8.59 -13.52 3.71
N ALA A 185 8.15 -12.30 4.03
CA ALA A 185 6.85 -11.77 3.60
C ALA A 185 6.75 -11.66 2.07
N PHE A 186 7.79 -11.15 1.41
CA PHE A 186 7.83 -11.08 -0.05
C PHE A 186 7.95 -12.45 -0.71
N ALA A 187 8.73 -13.39 -0.13
CA ALA A 187 8.78 -14.76 -0.62
C ALA A 187 7.40 -15.44 -0.55
N PHE A 188 6.66 -15.26 0.55
CA PHE A 188 5.29 -15.74 0.67
C PHE A 188 4.36 -15.12 -0.39
N SER A 189 4.45 -13.80 -0.59
CA SER A 189 3.67 -13.09 -1.61
C SER A 189 4.01 -13.56 -3.03
N PHE A 190 5.29 -13.83 -3.32
CA PHE A 190 5.73 -14.39 -4.59
C PHE A 190 5.15 -15.79 -4.80
N ILE A 191 5.31 -16.70 -3.83
CA ILE A 191 4.83 -18.08 -3.92
C ILE A 191 3.32 -18.12 -4.14
N SER A 192 2.55 -17.35 -3.37
CA SER A 192 1.10 -17.30 -3.49
C SER A 192 0.62 -16.75 -4.84
N SER A 193 1.25 -15.69 -5.34
CA SER A 193 0.90 -15.09 -6.63
C SER A 193 1.35 -15.97 -7.81
N ALA A 194 2.52 -16.61 -7.72
CA ALA A 194 3.01 -17.55 -8.73
C ALA A 194 2.14 -18.81 -8.78
N ALA A 195 1.73 -19.34 -7.63
CA ALA A 195 0.80 -20.47 -7.56
C ALA A 195 -0.53 -20.15 -8.24
N TYR A 196 -1.08 -18.96 -7.98
CA TYR A 196 -2.30 -18.51 -8.69
C TYR A 196 -2.09 -18.47 -10.20
N CYS A 197 -0.98 -17.88 -10.68
CA CYS A 197 -0.67 -17.81 -12.11
C CYS A 197 -0.52 -19.21 -12.73
N ALA A 198 0.13 -20.14 -12.04
CA ALA A 198 0.28 -21.52 -12.49
C ALA A 198 -1.07 -22.23 -12.62
N VAL A 199 -1.92 -22.12 -11.59
CA VAL A 199 -3.28 -22.71 -11.61
C VAL A 199 -4.13 -22.09 -12.73
N ALA A 200 -4.08 -20.77 -12.89
CA ALA A 200 -4.81 -20.07 -13.96
C ALA A 200 -4.34 -20.51 -15.36
N ALA A 201 -3.04 -20.72 -15.55
CA ALA A 201 -2.47 -21.22 -16.80
C ALA A 201 -2.90 -22.65 -17.12
N ILE A 202 -2.91 -23.54 -16.12
CA ILE A 202 -3.35 -24.95 -16.27
C ILE A 202 -4.85 -25.04 -16.56
N THR A 203 -5.65 -24.29 -15.81
CA THR A 203 -7.13 -24.38 -15.91
C THR A 203 -7.70 -23.54 -17.04
N LYS A 204 -6.89 -22.71 -17.70
CA LYS A 204 -7.31 -21.70 -18.69
C LYS A 204 -8.43 -20.76 -18.19
N LYS A 205 -8.70 -20.78 -16.88
CA LYS A 205 -9.67 -19.89 -16.22
C LYS A 205 -8.94 -18.58 -15.88
N GLY A 206 -9.43 -17.46 -16.40
CA GLY A 206 -8.84 -16.14 -16.18
C GLY A 206 -8.11 -15.57 -17.39
N LEU A 207 -7.41 -16.39 -18.19
CA LEU A 207 -6.70 -15.95 -19.39
C LEU A 207 -7.64 -15.40 -20.51
N ASN A 208 -8.89 -15.88 -20.56
CA ASN A 208 -9.85 -15.48 -21.62
C ASN A 208 -10.64 -14.21 -21.28
N LYS A 209 -10.66 -13.76 -20.02
CA LYS A 209 -11.33 -12.50 -19.63
C LYS A 209 -10.47 -11.26 -19.82
N ASP A 210 -9.15 -11.45 -19.95
CA ASP A 210 -8.17 -10.37 -19.96
C ASP A 210 -7.84 -9.86 -21.38
N LYS A 211 -8.46 -10.42 -22.43
CA LYS A 211 -8.34 -9.92 -23.80
C LYS A 211 -9.21 -8.67 -23.98
N GLU A 212 -8.83 -7.59 -23.35
CA GLU A 212 -9.38 -6.29 -23.67
C GLU A 212 -8.78 -5.81 -25.01
N ASN A 213 -9.64 -5.46 -25.95
CA ASN A 213 -9.29 -5.05 -27.31
C ASN A 213 -8.21 -3.96 -27.33
N GLY A 214 -7.07 -4.26 -27.92
CA GLY A 214 -6.03 -3.27 -28.28
C GLY A 214 -4.89 -3.11 -27.28
N LYS A 215 -4.92 -3.73 -26.09
CA LYS A 215 -3.82 -3.66 -25.11
C LYS A 215 -2.67 -4.61 -25.45
N LYS A 216 -1.44 -4.18 -25.16
CA LYS A 216 -0.22 -4.96 -25.41
C LYS A 216 -0.08 -6.06 -24.34
N LYS A 217 0.60 -7.16 -24.71
CA LYS A 217 0.85 -8.27 -23.76
C LYS A 217 1.72 -7.84 -22.59
N ILE A 218 1.34 -8.23 -21.38
CA ILE A 218 2.08 -7.94 -20.13
C ILE A 218 3.42 -8.67 -20.07
N LEU A 219 3.59 -9.76 -20.80
CA LEU A 219 4.82 -10.56 -20.91
C LEU A 219 5.88 -9.96 -21.86
N ALA A 220 5.71 -8.71 -22.31
CA ALA A 220 6.72 -8.04 -23.16
C ALA A 220 7.90 -7.53 -22.29
N LEU A 221 9.03 -7.21 -22.93
CA LEU A 221 10.24 -6.77 -22.24
C LEU A 221 10.06 -5.49 -21.42
N VAL A 222 9.32 -4.51 -21.96
CA VAL A 222 9.10 -3.22 -21.29
C VAL A 222 8.31 -3.38 -19.98
N PRO A 223 7.16 -4.10 -19.91
CA PRO A 223 6.51 -4.41 -18.64
C PRO A 223 7.43 -5.09 -17.65
N LEU A 224 8.26 -6.03 -18.10
CA LEU A 224 9.16 -6.75 -17.22
C LEU A 224 10.17 -5.80 -16.54
N ILE A 225 10.80 -4.91 -17.32
CA ILE A 225 11.71 -3.88 -16.77
C ILE A 225 10.98 -2.98 -15.77
N ILE A 226 9.76 -2.56 -16.09
CA ILE A 226 8.95 -1.74 -15.17
C ILE A 226 8.64 -2.49 -13.88
N MET A 227 8.34 -3.79 -13.94
CA MET A 227 8.10 -4.63 -12.76
C MET A 227 9.36 -4.77 -11.90
N LEU A 228 10.54 -4.93 -12.50
CA LEU A 228 11.82 -4.98 -11.79
C LEU A 228 12.09 -3.66 -11.05
N VAL A 229 11.94 -2.52 -11.72
CA VAL A 229 12.11 -1.21 -11.08
C VAL A 229 11.08 -1.00 -9.97
N SER A 230 9.81 -1.39 -10.22
CA SER A 230 8.76 -1.33 -9.20
C SER A 230 9.09 -2.20 -7.99
N GLY A 231 9.68 -3.39 -8.18
CA GLY A 231 10.09 -4.28 -7.10
C GLY A 231 11.16 -3.65 -6.19
N VAL A 232 12.16 -2.99 -6.78
CA VAL A 232 13.17 -2.24 -6.02
C VAL A 232 12.53 -1.09 -5.24
N CYS A 233 11.61 -0.33 -5.86
CA CYS A 233 10.87 0.74 -5.18
C CYS A 233 10.04 0.20 -4.00
N VAL A 234 9.37 -0.93 -4.20
CA VAL A 234 8.57 -1.59 -3.14
C VAL A 234 9.46 -2.09 -2.00
N ALA A 235 10.62 -2.67 -2.30
CA ALA A 235 11.60 -3.08 -1.30
C ALA A 235 12.07 -1.89 -0.45
N ALA A 236 12.50 -0.82 -1.10
CA ALA A 236 12.96 0.40 -0.44
C ALA A 236 11.85 1.04 0.41
N ASN A 237 10.63 1.18 -0.14
CA ASN A 237 9.49 1.74 0.58
C ASN A 237 9.15 0.90 1.82
N ASN A 238 9.03 -0.43 1.70
CA ASN A 238 8.68 -1.28 2.84
C ASN A 238 9.78 -1.33 3.90
N LYS A 239 11.06 -1.37 3.51
CA LYS A 239 12.17 -1.32 4.45
C LYS A 239 12.18 -0.02 5.26
N LEU A 240 12.00 1.12 4.57
CA LEU A 240 11.91 2.42 5.23
C LEU A 240 10.68 2.54 6.13
N ASN A 241 9.52 2.09 5.66
CA ASN A 241 8.29 2.12 6.43
C ASN A 241 8.37 1.24 7.68
N LEU A 242 8.92 0.03 7.56
CA LEU A 242 9.11 -0.86 8.70
C LEU A 242 10.04 -0.21 9.73
N HIS A 243 11.19 0.33 9.32
CA HIS A 243 12.10 1.05 10.20
C HIS A 243 11.43 2.27 10.85
N LEU A 244 10.80 3.13 10.06
CA LEU A 244 10.17 4.36 10.56
C LEU A 244 9.00 4.08 11.51
N SER A 245 8.27 2.99 11.32
CA SER A 245 7.20 2.58 12.25
C SER A 245 7.72 2.28 13.66
N GLY A 246 9.01 1.92 13.79
CA GLY A 246 9.65 1.67 15.08
C GLY A 246 10.19 2.93 15.77
N VAL A 247 10.63 3.92 14.99
CA VAL A 247 11.34 5.12 15.50
C VAL A 247 10.49 6.39 15.52
N MET A 248 9.27 6.34 14.96
CA MET A 248 8.31 7.45 14.97
C MET A 248 7.04 7.04 15.73
N GLU A 249 6.38 8.03 16.31
CA GLU A 249 5.06 7.83 16.90
C GLU A 249 4.04 7.42 15.83
N SER A 250 3.19 6.47 16.15
CA SER A 250 2.17 5.93 15.25
C SER A 250 1.21 7.00 14.75
N ALA A 251 0.85 7.97 15.63
CA ALA A 251 -0.01 9.09 15.30
C ALA A 251 0.61 10.06 14.27
N VAL A 252 1.93 10.08 14.15
CA VAL A 252 2.66 10.89 13.16
C VAL A 252 2.93 10.07 11.90
N PHE A 253 3.51 8.88 12.05
CA PHE A 253 4.01 8.08 10.94
C PHE A 253 2.90 7.65 9.97
N PHE A 254 1.88 6.93 10.45
CA PHE A 254 0.89 6.33 9.55
C PHE A 254 0.05 7.34 8.76
N PRO A 255 -0.50 8.43 9.38
CA PRO A 255 -1.21 9.43 8.61
C PRO A 255 -0.31 10.18 7.64
N THR A 256 0.94 10.47 8.02
CA THR A 256 1.87 11.21 7.16
C THR A 256 2.26 10.40 5.93
N VAL A 257 2.60 9.11 6.07
CA VAL A 257 2.94 8.24 4.93
C VAL A 257 1.73 8.08 4.00
N ASN A 258 0.56 7.75 4.54
CA ASN A 258 -0.60 7.48 3.71
C ASN A 258 -1.22 8.76 3.12
N GLY A 259 -1.37 9.80 3.93
CA GLY A 259 -1.94 11.06 3.46
C GLY A 259 -0.98 11.90 2.64
N GLY A 260 0.29 11.98 3.06
CA GLY A 260 1.34 12.61 2.26
C GLY A 260 1.54 11.88 0.93
N GLY A 261 1.50 10.55 0.92
CA GLY A 261 1.52 9.74 -0.30
C GLY A 261 0.34 10.05 -1.23
N LEU A 262 -0.87 10.23 -0.69
CA LEU A 262 -2.03 10.65 -1.45
C LEU A 262 -1.85 12.04 -2.07
N VAL A 263 -1.39 13.02 -1.29
CA VAL A 263 -1.09 14.38 -1.79
C VAL A 263 -0.09 14.34 -2.92
N LEU A 264 1.01 13.60 -2.77
CA LEU A 264 2.02 13.42 -3.83
C LEU A 264 1.43 12.75 -5.07
N THR A 265 0.54 11.77 -4.90
CA THR A 265 -0.14 11.10 -6.01
C THR A 265 -1.05 12.06 -6.78
N LEU A 266 -1.79 12.94 -6.09
CA LEU A 266 -2.61 13.97 -6.73
C LEU A 266 -1.75 14.99 -7.48
N LEU A 267 -0.61 15.41 -6.92
CA LEU A 267 0.33 16.29 -7.61
C LEU A 267 0.92 15.62 -8.86
N ALA A 268 1.28 14.35 -8.77
CA ALA A 268 1.77 13.57 -9.92
C ALA A 268 0.68 13.40 -10.99
N SER A 269 -0.57 13.22 -10.60
CA SER A 269 -1.72 13.16 -11.50
C SER A 269 -1.82 14.42 -12.37
N ILE A 270 -1.68 15.59 -11.76
CA ILE A 270 -1.68 16.88 -12.47
C ILE A 270 -0.45 17.01 -13.38
N ALA A 271 0.73 16.78 -12.81
CA ALA A 271 2.01 17.08 -13.48
C ALA A 271 2.31 16.12 -14.63
N ILE A 272 2.09 14.82 -14.43
CA ILE A 272 2.49 13.74 -15.34
C ILE A 272 1.34 13.31 -16.25
N PHE A 273 0.17 13.07 -15.66
CA PHE A 273 -0.99 12.57 -16.39
C PHE A 273 -1.92 13.67 -16.90
N LYS A 274 -1.65 14.96 -16.54
CA LYS A 274 -2.43 16.14 -16.94
C LYS A 274 -3.92 16.02 -16.57
N GLU A 275 -4.21 15.31 -15.51
CA GLU A 275 -5.57 15.15 -14.99
C GLU A 275 -6.06 16.47 -14.41
N LYS A 276 -7.33 16.78 -14.60
CA LYS A 276 -7.95 17.97 -14.02
C LYS A 276 -8.58 17.60 -12.69
N LEU A 277 -8.11 18.22 -11.61
CA LEU A 277 -8.73 18.05 -10.31
C LEU A 277 -9.97 18.91 -10.18
N SER A 278 -10.99 18.37 -9.53
CA SER A 278 -12.16 19.13 -9.10
C SER A 278 -11.80 20.10 -7.96
N ALA A 279 -12.62 21.13 -7.75
CA ALA A 279 -12.44 22.05 -6.63
C ALA A 279 -12.40 21.33 -5.28
N LYS A 280 -13.20 20.26 -5.14
CA LYS A 280 -13.24 19.40 -3.95
C LYS A 280 -11.88 18.70 -3.71
N GLN A 281 -11.27 18.16 -4.74
CA GLN A 281 -9.94 17.50 -4.64
C GLN A 281 -8.84 18.52 -4.33
N TRP A 282 -8.91 19.75 -4.84
CA TRP A 282 -7.98 20.83 -4.47
C TRP A 282 -8.07 21.17 -2.98
N VAL A 283 -9.29 21.27 -2.43
CA VAL A 283 -9.50 21.49 -0.99
C VAL A 283 -8.95 20.29 -0.20
N GLY A 284 -9.25 19.06 -0.62
CA GLY A 284 -8.71 17.85 0.01
C GLY A 284 -7.19 17.83 0.05
N MET A 285 -6.53 18.17 -1.04
CA MET A 285 -5.08 18.27 -1.12
C MET A 285 -4.50 19.34 -0.19
N ALA A 286 -5.12 20.52 -0.12
CA ALA A 286 -4.68 21.59 0.78
C ALA A 286 -4.81 21.15 2.25
N LEU A 287 -5.93 20.50 2.64
CA LEU A 287 -6.11 19.93 3.99
C LEU A 287 -5.07 18.83 4.29
N GLY A 288 -4.73 17.99 3.31
CA GLY A 288 -3.69 16.98 3.46
C GLY A 288 -2.31 17.59 3.73
N ILE A 289 -1.94 18.66 3.04
CA ILE A 289 -0.68 19.37 3.28
C ILE A 289 -0.66 19.95 4.70
N VAL A 290 -1.74 20.65 5.11
CA VAL A 290 -1.85 21.23 6.46
C VAL A 290 -1.78 20.12 7.52
N SER A 291 -2.46 19.00 7.30
CA SER A 291 -2.43 17.84 8.18
C SER A 291 -1.01 17.31 8.39
N VAL A 292 -0.24 17.10 7.30
CA VAL A 292 1.15 16.62 7.39
C VAL A 292 2.00 17.60 8.20
N ILE A 293 1.83 18.90 7.99
CA ILE A 293 2.56 19.94 8.74
C ILE A 293 2.23 19.86 10.24
N LEU A 294 0.96 19.73 10.61
CA LEU A 294 0.53 19.62 12.02
C LEU A 294 1.04 18.33 12.68
N LEU A 295 1.05 17.21 11.94
CA LEU A 295 1.51 15.92 12.46
C LEU A 295 3.03 15.87 12.64
N CYS A 296 3.80 16.50 11.75
CA CYS A 296 5.26 16.48 11.80
C CYS A 296 5.85 17.56 12.73
N ASN A 297 5.06 18.51 13.19
CA ASN A 297 5.55 19.52 14.14
C ASN A 297 5.39 19.03 15.57
N PRO A 298 6.48 18.93 16.34
CA PRO A 298 6.44 18.66 17.78
C PRO A 298 6.09 19.97 18.51
N PHE A 299 4.82 20.25 18.75
CA PHE A 299 4.38 21.30 19.65
C PHE A 299 3.98 20.71 20.99
#